data_22b9b723b31a936444168c87811ad652
#
_entry.id   22b9b723b31a936444168c87811ad652
#
_cell.length_a   1.000
_cell.length_b   1.000
_cell.length_c   1.000
_cell.angle_alpha   90.00
_cell.angle_beta   90.00
_cell.angle_gamma   90.00
#
_symmetry.space_group_name_H-M   'P 1'
#
loop_
_entity.id
_entity.type
_entity.pdbx_description
1 polymer ?
#
loop_
_entity_poly.entity_id
_entity_poly.type
_entity_poly.pdbx_seq_one_letter_code
_entity_poly.pdbx_strand_id
1 'polypeptide(L)'
;PTHLPNHIENVTVLWQPNINKKQQEKLETLFEVETAFHILIMNVEAFSTDKGRLFAGKFLRSHNAIMAIDESTTIKNPGAKRTKNIVALSKSAKYRRIMTGSPVTKNPLDLFSQCEFLDPYLLDFGSYYAFRNRYAEMKTMHAHGRSIQVVDKFINLGELSDTIKKFSYRVLKEDCLD
;
A
#
# COMPACT_ATOMS: atom_id res chain seq x y z
N PRO A 1 -15.46 -9.15 -12.81
CA PRO A 1 -15.37 -9.74 -11.45
C PRO A 1 -16.51 -10.71 -11.23
N THR A 2 -16.20 -11.97 -11.05
CA THR A 2 -17.18 -13.07 -10.90
C THR A 2 -17.93 -13.08 -9.55
N HIS A 3 -17.53 -12.18 -8.62
CA HIS A 3 -18.08 -12.14 -7.25
C HIS A 3 -18.90 -10.88 -6.94
N LEU A 4 -19.05 -9.95 -7.88
CA LEU A 4 -20.00 -8.85 -7.70
C LEU A 4 -21.43 -9.36 -7.93
N PRO A 5 -22.40 -8.91 -7.12
CA PRO A 5 -23.81 -9.22 -7.37
C PRO A 5 -24.25 -8.76 -8.77
N ASN A 6 -25.05 -9.57 -9.44
CA ASN A 6 -25.47 -9.31 -10.84
C ASN A 6 -26.23 -8.01 -11.05
N HIS A 7 -26.80 -7.44 -9.98
CA HIS A 7 -27.53 -6.17 -10.02
C HIS A 7 -26.62 -4.94 -9.92
N ILE A 8 -25.32 -5.14 -9.69
CA ILE A 8 -24.34 -4.02 -9.64
C ILE A 8 -23.69 -3.88 -11.00
N GLU A 9 -24.07 -2.83 -11.70
CA GLU A 9 -23.36 -2.42 -12.92
C GLU A 9 -21.94 -1.98 -12.57
N ASN A 10 -20.96 -2.49 -13.28
CA ASN A 10 -19.55 -2.17 -13.02
C ASN A 10 -18.75 -1.94 -14.28
N VAL A 11 -17.79 -1.01 -14.18
CA VAL A 11 -16.76 -0.76 -15.18
C VAL A 11 -15.42 -1.15 -14.59
N THR A 12 -14.83 -2.24 -15.06
CA THR A 12 -13.55 -2.76 -14.57
C THR A 12 -12.48 -2.62 -15.64
N VAL A 13 -11.41 -1.89 -15.35
CA VAL A 13 -10.30 -1.67 -16.29
C VAL A 13 -8.96 -1.98 -15.63
N LEU A 14 -8.16 -2.80 -16.32
CA LEU A 14 -6.77 -3.06 -15.99
C LEU A 14 -5.90 -2.02 -16.69
N TRP A 15 -5.18 -1.22 -15.91
CA TRP A 15 -4.18 -0.27 -16.43
C TRP A 15 -2.93 -1.00 -16.93
N GLN A 16 -2.41 -0.57 -18.08
CA GLN A 16 -1.17 -1.11 -18.66
C GLN A 16 -0.23 0.04 -19.08
N PRO A 17 1.11 -0.15 -19.00
CA PRO A 17 2.07 0.91 -19.32
C PRO A 17 2.06 1.32 -20.81
N ASN A 18 1.82 0.35 -21.70
CA ASN A 18 1.72 0.57 -23.14
C ASN A 18 0.25 0.70 -23.54
N ILE A 19 -0.24 1.93 -23.58
CA ILE A 19 -1.64 2.24 -23.90
C ILE A 19 -1.78 2.40 -25.40
N ASN A 20 -2.45 1.47 -26.06
CA ASN A 20 -2.94 1.62 -27.43
C ASN A 20 -4.30 2.33 -27.42
N LYS A 21 -4.82 2.70 -28.63
CA LYS A 21 -6.09 3.43 -28.76
C LYS A 21 -7.26 2.72 -28.08
N LYS A 22 -7.40 1.41 -28.28
CA LYS A 22 -8.47 0.60 -27.65
C LYS A 22 -8.37 0.58 -26.12
N GLN A 23 -7.16 0.60 -25.57
CA GLN A 23 -6.92 0.66 -24.14
C GLN A 23 -7.23 2.05 -23.58
N GLN A 24 -6.92 3.09 -24.33
CA GLN A 24 -7.25 4.46 -23.95
C GLN A 24 -8.77 4.65 -23.88
N GLU A 25 -9.51 4.20 -24.89
CA GLU A 25 -10.97 4.21 -24.90
C GLU A 25 -11.55 3.50 -23.66
N LYS A 26 -11.02 2.30 -23.30
CA LYS A 26 -11.43 1.61 -22.08
C LYS A 26 -11.11 2.38 -20.79
N LEU A 27 -9.99 3.08 -20.73
CA LEU A 27 -9.63 3.88 -19.56
C LEU A 27 -10.53 5.13 -19.42
N GLU A 28 -11.02 5.66 -20.53
CA GLU A 28 -11.95 6.80 -20.55
C GLU A 28 -13.32 6.43 -20.01
N THR A 29 -13.82 5.19 -20.23
CA THR A 29 -15.09 4.73 -19.66
C THR A 29 -15.15 4.79 -18.13
N LEU A 30 -13.98 4.79 -17.46
CA LEU A 30 -13.92 4.98 -16.01
C LEU A 30 -14.38 6.38 -15.55
N PHE A 31 -14.55 7.34 -16.48
CA PHE A 31 -14.90 8.72 -16.16
C PHE A 31 -16.21 9.17 -16.83
N GLU A 32 -16.82 8.33 -17.68
CA GLU A 32 -18.00 8.67 -18.48
C GLU A 32 -19.30 8.16 -17.90
N VAL A 33 -19.27 7.04 -17.16
CA VAL A 33 -20.47 6.39 -16.63
C VAL A 33 -20.62 6.72 -15.15
N GLU A 34 -21.52 7.65 -14.80
CA GLU A 34 -21.66 8.13 -13.42
C GLU A 34 -22.34 7.12 -12.47
N THR A 35 -23.14 6.20 -12.99
CA THR A 35 -23.99 5.30 -12.17
C THR A 35 -23.37 3.93 -11.88
N ALA A 36 -22.27 3.60 -12.53
CA ALA A 36 -21.61 2.30 -12.38
C ALA A 36 -20.59 2.27 -11.23
N PHE A 37 -20.33 1.09 -10.69
CA PHE A 37 -19.22 0.87 -9.78
C PHE A 37 -17.90 0.74 -10.56
N HIS A 38 -17.00 1.70 -10.40
CA HIS A 38 -15.74 1.76 -11.14
C HIS A 38 -14.63 1.03 -10.42
N ILE A 39 -13.95 0.13 -11.12
CA ILE A 39 -12.81 -0.64 -10.61
C ILE A 39 -11.59 -0.39 -11.51
N LEU A 40 -10.61 0.33 -10.98
CA LEU A 40 -9.30 0.48 -11.60
C LEU A 40 -8.31 -0.50 -10.98
N ILE A 41 -7.80 -1.43 -11.77
CA ILE A 41 -6.78 -2.39 -11.34
C ILE A 41 -5.41 -1.94 -11.88
N MET A 42 -4.43 -1.83 -11.01
CA MET A 42 -3.08 -1.42 -11.37
C MET A 42 -2.04 -2.32 -10.70
N ASN A 43 -0.97 -2.64 -11.43
CA ASN A 43 0.20 -3.24 -10.81
C ASN A 43 0.93 -2.18 -9.95
N VAL A 44 1.46 -2.58 -8.82
CA VAL A 44 2.22 -1.70 -7.90
C VAL A 44 3.42 -1.05 -8.60
N GLU A 45 4.05 -1.74 -9.54
CA GLU A 45 5.17 -1.19 -10.32
C GLU A 45 4.77 0.02 -11.20
N ALA A 46 3.49 0.14 -11.58
CA ALA A 46 2.99 1.29 -12.33
C ALA A 46 3.26 2.62 -11.62
N PHE A 47 3.26 2.60 -10.29
CA PHE A 47 3.49 3.78 -9.45
C PHE A 47 4.96 4.22 -9.41
N SER A 48 5.89 3.46 -9.97
CA SER A 48 7.26 3.90 -10.23
C SER A 48 7.36 4.86 -11.41
N THR A 49 6.31 4.91 -12.26
CA THR A 49 6.23 5.77 -13.45
C THR A 49 5.33 6.98 -13.19
N ASP A 50 5.64 8.12 -13.82
CA ASP A 50 4.79 9.30 -13.69
C ASP A 50 3.43 9.10 -14.38
N LYS A 51 3.39 8.34 -15.48
CA LYS A 51 2.16 8.02 -16.22
C LYS A 51 1.17 7.26 -15.32
N GLY A 52 1.61 6.19 -14.66
CA GLY A 52 0.76 5.41 -13.75
C GLY A 52 0.32 6.24 -12.53
N ARG A 53 1.26 6.99 -11.93
CA ARG A 53 0.98 7.87 -10.80
C ARG A 53 -0.06 8.94 -11.14
N LEU A 54 0.08 9.63 -12.27
CA LEU A 54 -0.84 10.69 -12.69
C LEU A 54 -2.22 10.13 -13.00
N PHE A 55 -2.31 8.97 -13.66
CA PHE A 55 -3.58 8.33 -13.98
C PHE A 55 -4.33 7.90 -12.71
N ALA A 56 -3.65 7.21 -11.78
CA ALA A 56 -4.23 6.84 -10.50
C ALA A 56 -4.70 8.08 -9.71
N GLY A 57 -3.90 9.16 -9.71
CA GLY A 57 -4.27 10.42 -9.06
C GLY A 57 -5.50 11.08 -9.70
N LYS A 58 -5.65 11.03 -11.03
CA LYS A 58 -6.87 11.48 -11.72
C LYS A 58 -8.08 10.68 -11.24
N PHE A 59 -7.98 9.35 -11.25
CA PHE A 59 -9.06 8.45 -10.82
C PHE A 59 -9.50 8.73 -9.37
N LEU A 60 -8.55 8.82 -8.44
CA LEU A 60 -8.85 9.06 -7.03
C LEU A 60 -9.48 10.43 -6.74
N ARG A 61 -9.17 11.45 -7.54
CA ARG A 61 -9.80 12.78 -7.40
C ARG A 61 -11.18 12.87 -8.03
N SER A 62 -11.46 12.04 -9.02
CA SER A 62 -12.75 12.03 -9.72
C SER A 62 -13.79 11.14 -9.03
N HIS A 63 -13.39 10.30 -8.09
CA HIS A 63 -14.27 9.31 -7.46
C HIS A 63 -14.12 9.31 -5.93
N ASN A 64 -15.20 9.01 -5.22
CA ASN A 64 -15.16 8.66 -3.79
C ASN A 64 -14.63 7.22 -3.63
N ALA A 65 -13.34 7.04 -3.86
CA ALA A 65 -12.74 5.73 -4.02
C ALA A 65 -12.24 5.12 -2.70
N ILE A 66 -12.28 3.79 -2.64
CA ILE A 66 -11.43 2.99 -1.76
C ILE A 66 -10.15 2.64 -2.52
N MET A 67 -9.00 2.82 -1.90
CA MET A 67 -7.70 2.34 -2.42
C MET A 67 -7.28 1.11 -1.61
N ALA A 68 -7.20 -0.03 -2.28
CA ALA A 68 -6.81 -1.29 -1.66
C ALA A 68 -5.48 -1.79 -2.25
N ILE A 69 -4.61 -2.33 -1.41
CA ILE A 69 -3.36 -2.98 -1.84
C ILE A 69 -3.42 -4.44 -1.41
N ASP A 70 -3.36 -5.31 -2.39
CA ASP A 70 -3.11 -6.72 -2.20
C ASP A 70 -1.60 -6.96 -2.13
N GLU A 71 -1.16 -7.88 -1.27
CA GLU A 71 0.25 -8.12 -0.95
C GLU A 71 1.01 -6.83 -0.58
N SER A 72 0.54 -6.17 0.49
CA SER A 72 1.06 -4.86 0.94
C SER A 72 2.55 -4.85 1.29
N THR A 73 3.18 -6.01 1.45
CA THR A 73 4.64 -6.12 1.57
C THR A 73 5.41 -5.56 0.37
N THR A 74 4.75 -5.38 -0.78
CA THR A 74 5.31 -4.73 -1.96
C THR A 74 5.65 -3.25 -1.73
N ILE A 75 5.03 -2.61 -0.74
CA ILE A 75 5.28 -1.21 -0.35
C ILE A 75 6.05 -1.04 0.96
N LYS A 76 6.66 -2.08 1.50
CA LYS A 76 7.38 -2.06 2.78
C LYS A 76 8.61 -1.13 2.82
N ASN A 77 9.25 -0.87 1.67
CA ASN A 77 10.44 -0.02 1.60
C ASN A 77 10.05 1.47 1.48
N PRO A 78 10.22 2.30 2.53
CA PRO A 78 9.86 3.72 2.49
C PRO A 78 10.70 4.55 1.53
N GLY A 79 11.88 4.05 1.13
CA GLY A 79 12.76 4.71 0.16
C GLY A 79 12.37 4.52 -1.29
N ALA A 80 11.58 3.48 -1.62
CA ALA A 80 11.21 3.15 -2.99
C ALA A 80 10.27 4.20 -3.61
N LYS A 81 10.52 4.58 -4.88
CA LYS A 81 9.69 5.58 -5.61
C LYS A 81 8.21 5.17 -5.63
N ARG A 82 7.91 3.89 -5.91
CA ARG A 82 6.53 3.38 -5.90
C ARG A 82 5.85 3.56 -4.54
N THR A 83 6.54 3.23 -3.44
CA THR A 83 6.00 3.36 -2.09
C THR A 83 5.66 4.81 -1.76
N LYS A 84 6.60 5.73 -2.02
CA LYS A 84 6.39 7.17 -1.81
C LYS A 84 5.17 7.69 -2.61
N ASN A 85 5.05 7.29 -3.88
CA ASN A 85 3.95 7.69 -4.72
C ASN A 85 2.61 7.11 -4.26
N ILE A 86 2.57 5.85 -3.85
CA ILE A 86 1.37 5.17 -3.35
C ILE A 86 0.91 5.82 -2.03
N VAL A 87 1.83 6.04 -1.07
CA VAL A 87 1.51 6.70 0.20
C VAL A 87 1.04 8.15 -0.02
N ALA A 88 1.64 8.88 -0.96
CA ALA A 88 1.17 10.22 -1.30
C ALA A 88 -0.24 10.23 -1.91
N LEU A 89 -0.54 9.28 -2.81
CA LEU A 89 -1.83 9.15 -3.46
C LEU A 89 -2.93 8.63 -2.53
N SER A 90 -2.58 7.81 -1.53
CA SER A 90 -3.56 7.28 -0.59
C SER A 90 -4.34 8.37 0.15
N LYS A 91 -3.73 9.55 0.33
CA LYS A 91 -4.37 10.72 0.94
C LYS A 91 -5.57 11.26 0.13
N SER A 92 -5.63 10.96 -1.17
CA SER A 92 -6.75 11.33 -2.04
C SER A 92 -7.86 10.25 -2.06
N ALA A 93 -7.63 9.07 -1.48
CA ALA A 93 -8.65 8.04 -1.35
C ALA A 93 -9.51 8.30 -0.10
N LYS A 94 -10.82 8.10 -0.22
CA LYS A 94 -11.74 8.22 0.92
C LYS A 94 -11.53 7.11 1.95
N TYR A 95 -11.25 5.91 1.48
CA TYR A 95 -10.97 4.73 2.33
C TYR A 95 -9.70 4.03 1.85
N ARG A 96 -9.01 3.36 2.76
CA ARG A 96 -7.78 2.63 2.47
C ARG A 96 -7.83 1.26 3.13
N ARG A 97 -7.31 0.24 2.43
CA ARG A 97 -7.19 -1.14 2.92
C ARG A 97 -5.89 -1.77 2.43
N ILE A 98 -5.32 -2.60 3.25
CA ILE A 98 -4.22 -3.49 2.85
C ILE A 98 -4.57 -4.92 3.19
N MET A 99 -4.09 -5.83 2.37
CA MET A 99 -4.21 -7.27 2.57
C MET A 99 -2.83 -7.89 2.39
N THR A 100 -2.48 -8.84 3.22
CA THR A 100 -1.24 -9.61 3.10
C THR A 100 -1.29 -10.84 4.00
N GLY A 101 -0.71 -11.94 3.55
CA GLY A 101 -0.53 -13.13 4.35
C GLY A 101 0.49 -12.97 5.49
N SER A 102 1.45 -12.03 5.36
CA SER A 102 2.45 -11.71 6.38
C SER A 102 2.90 -10.26 6.26
N PRO A 103 2.41 -9.33 7.08
CA PRO A 103 2.79 -7.92 7.03
C PRO A 103 4.25 -7.68 7.41
N VAL A 104 4.84 -8.59 8.17
CA VAL A 104 6.25 -8.58 8.59
C VAL A 104 6.95 -9.74 7.90
N THR A 105 7.78 -9.46 6.89
CA THR A 105 8.48 -10.51 6.14
C THR A 105 9.84 -10.86 6.75
N LYS A 106 10.61 -9.88 7.16
CA LYS A 106 11.97 -10.05 7.71
C LYS A 106 12.22 -9.21 8.95
N ASN A 107 11.62 -8.03 9.03
CA ASN A 107 11.81 -7.15 10.16
C ASN A 107 10.55 -6.31 10.44
N PRO A 108 10.32 -5.93 11.71
CA PRO A 108 9.16 -5.13 12.11
C PRO A 108 9.08 -3.75 11.44
N LEU A 109 10.20 -3.22 10.96
CA LEU A 109 10.26 -1.91 10.29
C LEU A 109 9.55 -1.92 8.92
N ASP A 110 9.27 -3.12 8.38
CA ASP A 110 8.45 -3.31 7.17
C ASP A 110 7.02 -2.78 7.34
N LEU A 111 6.54 -2.62 8.58
CA LEU A 111 5.20 -2.12 8.89
C LEU A 111 5.05 -0.62 8.64
N PHE A 112 6.11 0.18 8.77
CA PHE A 112 6.01 1.63 8.72
C PHE A 112 5.25 2.14 7.49
N SER A 113 5.72 1.82 6.29
CA SER A 113 5.11 2.31 5.05
C SER A 113 3.71 1.74 4.81
N GLN A 114 3.44 0.54 5.29
CA GLN A 114 2.12 -0.09 5.19
C GLN A 114 1.11 0.65 6.06
N CYS A 115 1.50 1.05 7.28
CA CYS A 115 0.67 1.87 8.16
C CYS A 115 0.53 3.31 7.67
N GLU A 116 1.60 3.93 7.15
CA GLU A 116 1.56 5.25 6.51
C GLU A 116 0.57 5.30 5.33
N PHE A 117 0.45 4.21 4.58
CA PHE A 117 -0.55 4.11 3.53
C PHE A 117 -1.98 4.13 4.10
N LEU A 118 -2.22 3.44 5.20
CA LEU A 118 -3.54 3.39 5.83
C LEU A 118 -3.89 4.74 6.46
N ASP A 119 -3.08 5.20 7.39
CA ASP A 119 -3.18 6.50 8.03
C ASP A 119 -1.87 6.84 8.76
N PRO A 120 -1.26 8.01 8.52
CA PRO A 120 -0.03 8.43 9.20
C PRO A 120 -0.12 8.49 10.73
N TYR A 121 -1.33 8.64 11.28
CA TYR A 121 -1.56 8.72 12.71
C TYR A 121 -1.70 7.36 13.41
N LEU A 122 -1.75 6.24 12.68
CA LEU A 122 -1.89 4.90 13.28
C LEU A 122 -0.70 4.50 14.14
N LEU A 123 0.51 4.87 13.74
CA LEU A 123 1.73 4.60 14.48
C LEU A 123 2.22 5.79 15.29
N ASP A 124 1.71 6.99 14.98
CA ASP A 124 2.05 8.28 15.62
C ASP A 124 3.57 8.61 15.59
N PHE A 125 4.23 8.23 14.50
CA PHE A 125 5.63 8.60 14.25
C PHE A 125 5.72 9.56 13.06
N GLY A 126 6.26 10.74 13.27
CA GLY A 126 6.43 11.75 12.20
C GLY A 126 7.42 11.36 11.10
N SER A 127 8.19 10.27 11.28
CA SER A 127 9.14 9.79 10.28
C SER A 127 9.53 8.32 10.48
N TYR A 128 9.98 7.69 9.37
CA TYR A 128 10.58 6.35 9.43
C TYR A 128 11.74 6.25 10.42
N TYR A 129 12.57 7.29 10.54
CA TYR A 129 13.71 7.28 11.45
C TYR A 129 13.28 7.30 12.92
N ALA A 130 12.24 8.04 13.26
CA ALA A 130 11.66 8.04 14.62
C ALA A 130 11.10 6.65 14.95
N PHE A 131 10.33 6.06 14.05
CA PHE A 131 9.81 4.70 14.16
C PHE A 131 10.93 3.66 14.32
N ARG A 132 11.94 3.72 13.44
CA ARG A 132 13.11 2.83 13.52
C ARG A 132 13.82 2.93 14.87
N ASN A 133 14.09 4.14 15.35
CA ASN A 133 14.80 4.35 16.61
C ASN A 133 13.98 3.89 17.83
N ARG A 134 12.65 3.82 17.73
CA ARG A 134 11.78 3.26 18.78
C ARG A 134 11.84 1.74 18.83
N TYR A 135 11.94 1.08 17.68
CA TYR A 135 11.79 -0.36 17.56
C TYR A 135 13.06 -1.12 17.17
N ALA A 136 14.18 -0.43 16.95
CA ALA A 136 15.45 -1.06 16.62
C ALA A 136 16.63 -0.32 17.28
N GLU A 137 17.56 -1.08 17.82
CA GLU A 137 18.90 -0.61 18.18
C GLU A 137 19.82 -0.77 16.97
N MET A 138 20.60 0.28 16.71
CA MET A 138 21.49 0.34 15.55
C MET A 138 22.94 0.15 16.00
N LYS A 139 23.73 -0.57 15.19
CA LYS A 139 25.19 -0.62 15.34
C LYS A 139 25.92 -0.14 14.09
N THR A 140 27.09 0.42 14.31
CA THR A 140 27.98 0.79 13.21
C THR A 140 28.80 -0.43 12.80
N MET A 141 28.73 -0.78 11.51
CA MET A 141 29.64 -1.75 10.90
C MET A 141 30.58 -1.03 9.94
N HIS A 142 31.84 -1.45 9.95
CA HIS A 142 32.84 -0.97 8.99
C HIS A 142 33.04 -2.02 7.91
N ALA A 143 32.68 -1.66 6.67
CA ALA A 143 32.85 -2.53 5.51
C ALA A 143 33.42 -1.73 4.34
N HIS A 144 34.46 -2.25 3.70
CA HIS A 144 35.12 -1.64 2.53
C HIS A 144 35.47 -0.15 2.72
N GLY A 145 36.01 0.20 3.94
CA GLY A 145 36.40 1.58 4.27
C GLY A 145 35.23 2.56 4.51
N ARG A 146 33.97 2.06 4.58
CA ARG A 146 32.79 2.86 4.86
C ARG A 146 32.13 2.39 6.16
N SER A 147 31.61 3.36 6.92
CA SER A 147 30.78 3.09 8.09
C SER A 147 29.31 3.03 7.67
N ILE A 148 28.66 1.91 7.93
CA ILE A 148 27.22 1.72 7.67
C ILE A 148 26.49 1.42 8.96
N GLN A 149 25.27 1.96 9.10
CA GLN A 149 24.37 1.64 10.21
C GLN A 149 23.52 0.43 9.85
N VAL A 150 23.56 -0.60 10.69
CA VAL A 150 22.74 -1.79 10.55
C VAL A 150 21.92 -2.02 11.82
N VAL A 151 20.79 -2.69 11.69
CA VAL A 151 20.00 -3.11 12.85
C VAL A 151 20.80 -4.17 13.61
N ASP A 152 20.99 -3.94 14.90
CA ASP A 152 21.60 -4.91 15.81
C ASP A 152 20.54 -5.84 16.39
N LYS A 153 19.51 -5.28 16.98
CA LYS A 153 18.36 -6.01 17.50
C LYS A 153 17.08 -5.19 17.44
N PHE A 154 15.94 -5.87 17.47
CA PHE A 154 14.64 -5.22 17.61
C PHE A 154 14.22 -5.15 19.07
N ILE A 155 13.59 -4.05 19.44
CA ILE A 155 13.13 -3.75 20.82
C ILE A 155 11.67 -3.33 20.80
N ASN A 156 11.02 -3.31 21.97
CA ASN A 156 9.64 -2.83 22.16
C ASN A 156 8.57 -3.52 21.27
N LEU A 157 8.81 -4.78 20.85
CA LEU A 157 7.92 -5.48 19.90
C LEU A 157 6.53 -5.75 20.46
N GLY A 158 6.40 -5.91 21.79
CA GLY A 158 5.10 -6.03 22.45
C GLY A 158 4.23 -4.80 22.24
N GLU A 159 4.79 -3.60 22.46
CA GLU A 159 4.12 -2.32 22.23
C GLU A 159 3.66 -2.18 20.76
N LEU A 160 4.54 -2.51 19.81
CA LEU A 160 4.21 -2.48 18.39
C LEU A 160 3.07 -3.45 18.05
N SER A 161 3.13 -4.67 18.56
CA SER A 161 2.08 -5.68 18.37
C SER A 161 0.73 -5.18 18.89
N ASP A 162 0.70 -4.62 20.08
CA ASP A 162 -0.54 -4.12 20.67
C ASP A 162 -1.09 -2.90 19.95
N THR A 163 -0.22 -2.07 19.37
CA THR A 163 -0.64 -0.96 18.51
C THR A 163 -1.29 -1.47 17.23
N ILE A 164 -0.66 -2.42 16.55
CA ILE A 164 -1.18 -3.00 15.29
C ILE A 164 -2.52 -3.71 15.49
N LYS A 165 -2.72 -4.44 16.59
CA LYS A 165 -3.99 -5.14 16.92
C LYS A 165 -5.20 -4.20 16.96
N LYS A 166 -5.02 -2.92 17.26
CA LYS A 166 -6.12 -1.95 17.37
C LYS A 166 -6.83 -1.68 16.04
N PHE A 167 -6.16 -1.88 14.91
CA PHE A 167 -6.68 -1.57 13.58
C PHE A 167 -6.47 -2.70 12.55
N SER A 168 -5.97 -3.86 12.98
CA SER A 168 -5.76 -5.02 12.11
C SER A 168 -6.66 -6.18 12.54
N TYR A 169 -7.01 -7.00 11.55
CA TYR A 169 -7.70 -8.26 11.75
C TYR A 169 -6.90 -9.39 11.13
N ARG A 170 -6.72 -10.48 11.85
CA ARG A 170 -6.01 -11.67 11.39
C ARG A 170 -6.96 -12.85 11.35
N VAL A 171 -6.96 -13.56 10.24
CA VAL A 171 -7.68 -14.83 10.06
C VAL A 171 -6.64 -15.92 9.88
N LEU A 172 -6.69 -16.97 10.64
CA LEU A 172 -5.84 -18.14 10.48
C LEU A 172 -6.54 -19.17 9.59
N LYS A 173 -5.74 -20.03 8.94
CA LYS A 173 -6.27 -21.09 8.08
C LYS A 173 -7.22 -22.02 8.84
N GLU A 174 -6.88 -22.31 10.09
CA GLU A 174 -7.66 -23.12 11.03
C GLU A 174 -8.99 -22.48 11.43
N ASP A 175 -9.13 -21.15 11.32
CA ASP A 175 -10.38 -20.42 11.56
C ASP A 175 -11.36 -20.50 10.39
N CYS A 176 -10.91 -20.98 9.22
CA CYS A 176 -11.67 -20.96 7.96
C CYS A 176 -11.97 -22.37 7.41
N LEU A 177 -11.39 -23.42 7.99
CA LEU A 177 -11.55 -24.80 7.55
C LEU A 177 -12.31 -25.58 8.62
N ASP A 178 -13.56 -25.94 8.32
CA ASP A 178 -14.35 -26.94 9.09
C ASP A 178 -13.79 -28.34 8.84
#